data_1cc969d8a53d57a5ae55feceb10eb4d6
#
_entry.id   1cc969d8a53d57a5ae55feceb10eb4d6
#
_cell.length_a   1.000
_cell.length_b   1.000
_cell.length_c   1.000
_cell.angle_alpha   90.00
_cell.angle_beta   90.00
_cell.angle_gamma   90.00
#
_symmetry.space_group_name_H-M   'P 1'
#
loop_
_entity.id
_entity.type
_entity.pdbx_description
1 polymer ?
#
loop_
_entity_poly.entity_id
_entity_poly.type
_entity_poly.pdbx_seq_one_letter_code
_entity_poly.pdbx_strand_id
1 'polypeptide(L)'
;MNTRTIALLLCLAPSAVLACEPGEKLVFSCPTDKGKHVEVCQAPTAINYTYGKPGQPAEMKLSEKNQAFVWEHGEGVGSGVGDDLVFKNGATSYTISHVSNFDDSTDTEAHISIRQPGKEDAFIQCVSGKTKFISKAIKAKSREMSEGVPNF
;
A
#
# COMPACT_ATOMS: atom_id res chain seq x y z
N MET A 1 0.87 61.66 7.13
CA MET A 1 1.63 60.53 6.51
C MET A 1 1.06 59.23 7.08
N ASN A 2 0.23 58.52 6.28
CA ASN A 2 -0.41 57.27 6.75
C ASN A 2 0.40 56.06 6.22
N THR A 3 1.14 55.42 7.11
CA THR A 3 1.88 54.20 6.80
C THR A 3 0.90 53.03 6.85
N ARG A 4 0.51 52.51 5.69
CA ARG A 4 -0.30 51.26 5.58
C ARG A 4 0.61 50.05 5.73
N THR A 5 0.52 49.38 6.86
CA THR A 5 1.19 48.09 7.11
C THR A 5 0.44 47.01 6.34
N ILE A 6 1.06 46.47 5.28
CA ILE A 6 0.55 45.32 4.55
C ILE A 6 0.97 44.06 5.32
N ALA A 7 0.01 43.41 5.97
CA ALA A 7 0.22 42.10 6.60
C ALA A 7 0.26 41.04 5.51
N LEU A 8 1.43 40.47 5.26
CA LEU A 8 1.62 39.34 4.36
C LEU A 8 1.15 38.05 5.07
N LEU A 9 -0.05 37.56 4.72
CA LEU A 9 -0.52 36.26 5.16
C LEU A 9 0.31 35.16 4.45
N LEU A 10 1.24 34.55 5.16
CA LEU A 10 1.87 33.30 4.71
C LEU A 10 0.83 32.19 4.80
N CYS A 11 0.27 31.76 3.68
CA CYS A 11 -0.46 30.52 3.57
C CYS A 11 0.53 29.36 3.70
N LEU A 12 0.63 28.76 4.91
CA LEU A 12 1.25 27.44 5.09
C LEU A 12 0.33 26.43 4.42
N ALA A 13 0.69 26.03 3.18
CA ALA A 13 0.06 24.86 2.56
C ALA A 13 0.37 23.63 3.43
N PRO A 14 -0.64 22.85 3.87
CA PRO A 14 -0.36 21.62 4.58
C PRO A 14 0.43 20.69 3.64
N SER A 15 1.62 20.31 4.06
CA SER A 15 2.38 19.26 3.40
C SER A 15 1.51 18.00 3.43
N ALA A 16 1.08 17.51 2.26
CA ALA A 16 0.33 16.27 2.15
C ALA A 16 1.25 15.14 2.64
N VAL A 17 1.10 14.77 3.88
CA VAL A 17 1.62 13.50 4.40
C VAL A 17 0.90 12.42 3.60
N LEU A 18 1.64 11.40 3.11
CA LEU A 18 1.03 10.17 2.61
C LEU A 18 0.13 9.63 3.74
N ALA A 19 -1.14 9.83 3.60
CA ALA A 19 -2.18 9.39 4.51
C ALA A 19 -3.44 9.23 3.67
N CYS A 20 -4.28 8.27 4.04
CA CYS A 20 -5.57 8.09 3.38
C CYS A 20 -6.34 9.41 3.36
N GLU A 21 -6.99 9.71 2.26
CA GLU A 21 -7.82 10.90 2.10
C GLU A 21 -9.00 10.86 3.11
N PRO A 22 -9.59 12.00 3.48
CA PRO A 22 -10.74 12.05 4.36
C PRO A 22 -11.87 11.14 3.86
N GLY A 23 -12.33 10.21 4.71
CA GLY A 23 -13.37 9.22 4.38
C GLY A 23 -12.84 7.89 3.85
N GLU A 24 -11.57 7.76 3.58
CA GLU A 24 -10.92 6.49 3.29
C GLU A 24 -10.48 5.75 4.56
N LYS A 25 -10.28 4.44 4.46
CA LYS A 25 -9.78 3.60 5.55
C LYS A 25 -8.44 2.99 5.16
N LEU A 26 -7.47 3.05 6.05
CA LEU A 26 -6.20 2.39 5.87
C LEU A 26 -6.40 0.87 5.75
N VAL A 27 -5.82 0.28 4.71
CA VAL A 27 -5.75 -1.17 4.48
C VAL A 27 -4.33 -1.67 4.74
N PHE A 28 -3.35 -1.01 4.14
CA PHE A 28 -1.94 -1.40 4.24
C PHE A 28 -1.05 -0.18 4.34
N SER A 29 0.02 -0.30 5.10
CA SER A 29 1.02 0.75 5.22
C SER A 29 2.38 0.13 5.55
N CYS A 30 3.40 0.51 4.80
CA CYS A 30 4.76 0.04 5.04
C CYS A 30 5.80 1.10 4.67
N PRO A 31 6.70 1.47 5.60
CA PRO A 31 7.93 2.15 5.24
C PRO A 31 8.86 1.16 4.53
N THR A 32 9.53 1.61 3.47
CA THR A 32 10.43 0.77 2.68
C THR A 32 11.89 0.96 3.11
N ASP A 33 12.73 -0.03 2.82
CA ASP A 33 14.18 0.01 3.02
C ASP A 33 14.88 1.18 2.31
N LYS A 34 14.23 1.74 1.26
CA LYS A 34 14.73 2.90 0.47
C LYS A 34 14.22 4.25 0.97
N GLY A 35 13.65 4.31 2.18
CA GLY A 35 13.14 5.56 2.77
C GLY A 35 11.88 6.12 2.10
N LYS A 36 11.17 5.30 1.34
CA LYS A 36 9.86 5.61 0.77
C LYS A 36 8.76 4.93 1.59
N HIS A 37 7.52 5.20 1.25
CA HIS A 37 6.37 4.65 1.92
C HIS A 37 5.36 4.12 0.90
N VAL A 38 4.76 2.98 1.21
CA VAL A 38 3.63 2.40 0.49
C VAL A 38 2.41 2.53 1.35
N GLU A 39 1.30 2.98 0.79
CA GLU A 39 -0.01 2.99 1.44
C GLU A 39 -1.08 2.45 0.52
N VAL A 40 -2.02 1.72 1.11
CA VAL A 40 -3.25 1.30 0.46
C VAL A 40 -4.43 1.77 1.29
N CYS A 41 -5.34 2.49 0.65
CA CYS A 41 -6.51 3.08 1.27
C CYS A 41 -7.80 2.62 0.59
N GLN A 42 -8.77 2.19 1.37
CA GLN A 42 -10.09 1.81 0.89
C GLN A 42 -11.01 3.02 0.85
N ALA A 43 -11.34 3.48 -0.33
CA ALA A 43 -12.38 4.46 -0.61
C ALA A 43 -13.79 3.80 -0.70
N PRO A 44 -14.88 4.55 -0.79
CA PRO A 44 -16.23 3.98 -0.91
C PRO A 44 -16.41 2.98 -2.06
N THR A 45 -15.82 3.25 -3.23
CA THR A 45 -16.00 2.48 -4.47
C THR A 45 -14.72 1.93 -5.08
N ALA A 46 -13.56 2.30 -4.51
CA ALA A 46 -12.25 1.93 -5.03
C ALA A 46 -11.28 1.63 -3.90
N ILE A 47 -10.19 0.96 -4.25
CA ILE A 47 -9.01 0.81 -3.40
C ILE A 47 -7.84 1.53 -4.07
N ASN A 48 -7.13 2.35 -3.31
CA ASN A 48 -6.11 3.25 -3.79
C ASN A 48 -4.74 2.84 -3.26
N TYR A 49 -3.76 2.78 -4.15
CA TYR A 49 -2.35 2.54 -3.83
C TYR A 49 -1.57 3.84 -4.03
N THR A 50 -0.72 4.17 -3.08
CA THR A 50 0.22 5.28 -3.18
C THR A 50 1.64 4.84 -2.81
N TYR A 51 2.62 5.38 -3.51
CA TYR A 51 4.04 5.16 -3.26
C TYR A 51 4.82 6.45 -3.42
N GLY A 52 5.72 6.74 -2.51
CA GLY A 52 6.56 7.93 -2.58
C GLY A 52 7.27 8.24 -1.26
N LYS A 53 7.99 9.36 -1.24
CA LYS A 53 8.65 9.85 -0.03
C LYS A 53 7.64 10.51 0.91
N PRO A 54 7.70 10.25 2.24
CA PRO A 54 6.87 10.95 3.22
C PRO A 54 7.02 12.47 3.09
N GLY A 55 5.89 13.19 3.17
CA GLY A 55 5.86 14.66 3.09
C GLY A 55 6.08 15.25 1.69
N GLN A 56 6.12 14.41 0.66
CA GLN A 56 6.23 14.82 -0.74
C GLN A 56 5.03 14.29 -1.55
N PRO A 57 4.73 14.87 -2.72
CA PRO A 57 3.75 14.29 -3.63
C PRO A 57 4.09 12.83 -3.96
N ALA A 58 3.07 11.99 -4.04
CA ALA A 58 3.27 10.59 -4.39
C ALA A 58 3.93 10.45 -5.78
N GLU A 59 4.93 9.59 -5.86
CA GLU A 59 5.62 9.25 -7.12
C GLU A 59 4.74 8.35 -7.99
N MET A 60 3.86 7.56 -7.34
CA MET A 60 2.90 6.67 -8.01
C MET A 60 1.58 6.67 -7.26
N LYS A 61 0.49 6.71 -8.03
CA LYS A 61 -0.89 6.50 -7.55
C LYS A 61 -1.58 5.54 -8.49
N LEU A 62 -2.17 4.48 -7.94
CA LEU A 62 -3.01 3.53 -8.67
C LEU A 62 -4.36 3.45 -7.97
N SER A 63 -5.42 3.18 -8.72
CA SER A 63 -6.77 3.04 -8.20
C SER A 63 -7.49 1.93 -8.92
N GLU A 64 -8.03 0.99 -8.16
CA GLU A 64 -8.83 -0.12 -8.69
C GLU A 64 -10.24 -0.05 -8.13
N LYS A 65 -11.24 -0.30 -9.00
CA LYS A 65 -12.63 -0.42 -8.55
C LYS A 65 -12.78 -1.66 -7.67
N ASN A 66 -13.58 -1.59 -6.60
CA ASN A 66 -13.78 -2.72 -5.68
C ASN A 66 -14.19 -4.03 -6.38
N GLN A 67 -14.97 -3.95 -7.48
CA GLN A 67 -15.39 -5.14 -8.23
C GLN A 67 -14.28 -5.77 -9.08
N ALA A 68 -13.27 -4.96 -9.47
CA ALA A 68 -12.15 -5.39 -10.30
C ALA A 68 -10.89 -5.71 -9.48
N PHE A 69 -10.86 -5.26 -8.23
CA PHE A 69 -9.72 -5.45 -7.35
C PHE A 69 -9.51 -6.93 -7.01
N VAL A 70 -8.28 -7.37 -7.09
CA VAL A 70 -7.86 -8.72 -6.73
C VAL A 70 -7.18 -8.68 -5.36
N TRP A 71 -7.78 -9.39 -4.41
CA TRP A 71 -7.20 -9.67 -3.10
C TRP A 71 -7.23 -11.19 -2.91
N GLU A 72 -6.07 -11.78 -2.74
CA GLU A 72 -5.90 -13.21 -2.48
C GLU A 72 -5.52 -13.40 -1.01
N HIS A 73 -6.14 -14.39 -0.38
CA HIS A 73 -5.97 -14.70 1.04
C HIS A 73 -5.81 -16.21 1.17
N GLY A 74 -4.83 -16.65 1.95
CA GLY A 74 -4.59 -18.08 2.17
C GLY A 74 -3.95 -18.36 3.52
N GLU A 75 -4.40 -19.46 4.14
CA GLU A 75 -3.76 -20.05 5.31
C GLU A 75 -2.71 -21.06 4.86
N GLY A 76 -1.67 -21.27 5.68
CA GLY A 76 -0.66 -22.29 5.40
C GLY A 76 0.51 -21.82 4.53
N VAL A 77 0.69 -20.51 4.36
CA VAL A 77 1.93 -19.98 3.80
C VAL A 77 3.01 -20.08 4.87
N GLY A 78 3.77 -21.19 4.83
CA GLY A 78 4.67 -21.54 5.93
C GLY A 78 3.91 -21.79 7.23
N SER A 79 4.23 -21.04 8.29
CA SER A 79 3.56 -21.06 9.60
C SER A 79 2.59 -19.89 9.78
N GLY A 80 2.04 -19.31 8.71
CA GLY A 80 1.28 -18.07 8.79
C GLY A 80 0.08 -17.96 7.84
N VAL A 81 -0.45 -16.76 7.77
CA VAL A 81 -1.48 -16.33 6.84
C VAL A 81 -0.85 -15.39 5.82
N GLY A 82 -1.11 -15.63 4.55
CA GLY A 82 -0.67 -14.78 3.45
C GLY A 82 -1.81 -13.96 2.86
N ASP A 83 -1.49 -12.73 2.46
CA ASP A 83 -2.40 -11.82 1.76
C ASP A 83 -1.67 -11.15 0.59
N ASP A 84 -2.26 -11.22 -0.59
CA ASP A 84 -1.76 -10.56 -1.80
C ASP A 84 -2.76 -9.52 -2.30
N LEU A 85 -2.31 -8.26 -2.36
CA LEU A 85 -3.07 -7.14 -2.92
C LEU A 85 -2.50 -6.79 -4.30
N VAL A 86 -3.26 -6.99 -5.37
CA VAL A 86 -2.77 -6.85 -6.75
C VAL A 86 -3.31 -5.57 -7.39
N PHE A 87 -2.42 -4.66 -7.76
CA PHE A 87 -2.69 -3.45 -8.53
C PHE A 87 -2.09 -3.54 -9.93
N LYS A 88 -2.71 -2.87 -10.90
CA LYS A 88 -2.25 -2.86 -12.29
C LYS A 88 -2.02 -1.45 -12.81
N ASN A 89 -0.96 -1.30 -13.60
CA ASN A 89 -0.69 -0.10 -14.39
C ASN A 89 -0.31 -0.53 -15.81
N GLY A 90 -1.29 -0.57 -16.68
CA GLY A 90 -1.14 -1.17 -18.01
C GLY A 90 -0.77 -2.66 -17.91
N ALA A 91 0.35 -3.04 -18.51
CA ALA A 91 0.86 -4.42 -18.46
C ALA A 91 1.70 -4.73 -17.21
N THR A 92 1.96 -3.75 -16.34
CA THR A 92 2.74 -3.93 -15.12
C THR A 92 1.81 -4.24 -13.96
N SER A 93 2.12 -5.29 -13.18
CA SER A 93 1.44 -5.59 -11.92
C SER A 93 2.34 -5.24 -10.74
N TYR A 94 1.71 -4.75 -9.69
CA TYR A 94 2.29 -4.45 -8.38
C TYR A 94 1.53 -5.30 -7.36
N THR A 95 2.18 -6.33 -6.85
CA THR A 95 1.60 -7.21 -5.85
C THR A 95 2.23 -6.92 -4.50
N ILE A 96 1.42 -6.48 -3.55
CA ILE A 96 1.81 -6.37 -2.16
C ILE A 96 1.56 -7.73 -1.53
N SER A 97 2.63 -8.42 -1.15
CA SER A 97 2.55 -9.67 -0.39
C SER A 97 2.80 -9.37 1.08
N HIS A 98 1.90 -9.81 1.93
CA HIS A 98 1.97 -9.69 3.38
C HIS A 98 1.81 -11.07 4.01
N VAL A 99 2.70 -11.43 4.91
CA VAL A 99 2.63 -12.67 5.68
C VAL A 99 2.65 -12.32 7.17
N SER A 100 1.72 -12.89 7.93
CA SER A 100 1.70 -12.82 9.38
C SER A 100 1.87 -14.22 9.97
N ASN A 101 2.75 -14.36 10.95
CA ASN A 101 2.98 -15.63 11.63
C ASN A 101 1.82 -15.94 12.59
N PHE A 102 1.38 -17.22 12.67
CA PHE A 102 0.33 -17.66 13.61
C PHE A 102 0.75 -17.51 15.07
N ASP A 103 2.03 -17.75 15.37
CA ASP A 103 2.53 -17.75 16.74
C ASP A 103 2.91 -16.35 17.24
N ASP A 104 3.20 -15.42 16.34
CA ASP A 104 3.54 -14.04 16.66
C ASP A 104 2.99 -13.08 15.60
N SER A 105 1.84 -12.48 15.89
CA SER A 105 1.20 -11.51 15.00
C SER A 105 1.99 -10.19 14.83
N THR A 106 3.07 -10.00 15.60
CA THR A 106 3.99 -8.86 15.45
C THR A 106 5.12 -9.18 14.48
N ASP A 107 5.39 -10.47 14.22
CA ASP A 107 6.34 -10.93 13.21
C ASP A 107 5.65 -10.96 11.85
N THR A 108 5.71 -9.84 11.15
CA THR A 108 5.10 -9.65 9.85
C THR A 108 6.14 -9.30 8.81
N GLU A 109 6.11 -10.00 7.70
CA GLU A 109 6.92 -9.70 6.53
C GLU A 109 6.03 -9.16 5.41
N ALA A 110 6.52 -8.17 4.69
CA ALA A 110 5.84 -7.67 3.52
C ALA A 110 6.84 -7.15 2.49
N HIS A 111 6.48 -7.33 1.23
CA HIS A 111 7.21 -6.77 0.11
C HIS A 111 6.24 -6.44 -1.03
N ILE A 112 6.70 -5.65 -1.97
CA ILE A 112 5.99 -5.37 -3.20
C ILE A 112 6.78 -5.98 -4.36
N SER A 113 6.18 -6.93 -5.06
CA SER A 113 6.73 -7.45 -6.32
C SER A 113 6.20 -6.64 -7.49
N ILE A 114 7.09 -6.27 -8.41
CA ILE A 114 6.76 -5.51 -9.61
C ILE A 114 7.08 -6.39 -10.81
N ARG A 115 6.04 -6.83 -11.50
CA ARG A 115 6.16 -7.71 -12.65
C ARG A 115 5.76 -7.00 -13.92
N GLN A 116 6.66 -7.04 -14.91
CA GLN A 116 6.44 -6.47 -16.24
C GLN A 116 6.80 -7.51 -17.32
N PRO A 117 5.95 -7.75 -18.32
CA PRO A 117 6.24 -8.71 -19.37
C PRO A 117 7.62 -8.47 -20.01
N GLY A 118 8.42 -9.51 -20.13
CA GLY A 118 9.76 -9.46 -20.75
C GLY A 118 10.87 -8.82 -19.92
N LYS A 119 10.61 -8.53 -18.64
CA LYS A 119 11.62 -8.04 -17.70
C LYS A 119 11.71 -8.96 -16.48
N GLU A 120 12.84 -8.90 -15.79
CA GLU A 120 12.99 -9.54 -14.50
C GLU A 120 12.09 -8.85 -13.47
N ASP A 121 11.58 -9.62 -12.51
CA ASP A 121 10.78 -9.11 -11.42
C ASP A 121 11.63 -8.20 -10.51
N ALA A 122 11.09 -7.05 -10.16
CA ALA A 122 11.71 -6.14 -9.20
C ALA A 122 10.97 -6.20 -7.86
N PHE A 123 11.69 -5.94 -6.76
CA PHE A 123 11.13 -6.01 -5.42
C PHE A 123 11.41 -4.73 -4.63
N ILE A 124 10.43 -4.36 -3.80
CA ILE A 124 10.56 -3.29 -2.79
C ILE A 124 10.27 -3.94 -1.45
N GLN A 125 11.25 -3.91 -0.54
CA GLN A 125 11.11 -4.50 0.78
C GLN A 125 10.50 -3.51 1.76
N CYS A 126 9.57 -3.99 2.57
CA CYS A 126 9.07 -3.29 3.74
C CYS A 126 10.05 -3.44 4.90
N VAL A 127 10.15 -2.42 5.75
CA VAL A 127 10.93 -2.52 6.98
C VAL A 127 10.21 -3.47 7.93
N SER A 128 10.89 -4.55 8.31
CA SER A 128 10.36 -5.59 9.21
C SER A 128 9.79 -4.98 10.50
N GLY A 129 8.66 -5.51 10.97
CA GLY A 129 7.97 -5.06 12.18
C GLY A 129 7.33 -3.66 12.10
N LYS A 130 7.35 -2.99 10.92
CA LYS A 130 6.73 -1.66 10.73
C LYS A 130 5.57 -1.67 9.75
N THR A 131 5.17 -2.83 9.28
CA THR A 131 4.02 -3.02 8.40
C THR A 131 2.73 -2.99 9.20
N LYS A 132 1.70 -2.37 8.62
CA LYS A 132 0.32 -2.44 9.12
C LYS A 132 -0.57 -3.03 8.03
N PHE A 133 -1.35 -4.02 8.36
CA PHE A 133 -2.35 -4.61 7.47
C PHE A 133 -3.69 -4.75 8.18
N ILE A 134 -4.75 -4.27 7.57
CA ILE A 134 -6.12 -4.24 8.12
C ILE A 134 -7.07 -4.84 7.10
N SER A 135 -7.08 -6.17 6.99
CA SER A 135 -7.90 -6.91 6.00
C SER A 135 -9.39 -6.58 6.08
N LYS A 136 -9.94 -6.40 7.27
CA LYS A 136 -11.35 -6.01 7.50
C LYS A 136 -11.75 -4.66 6.91
N ALA A 137 -10.80 -3.84 6.49
CA ALA A 137 -11.07 -2.58 5.81
C ALA A 137 -11.35 -2.78 4.31
N ILE A 138 -10.95 -3.92 3.73
CA ILE A 138 -11.11 -4.22 2.31
C ILE A 138 -12.57 -4.54 2.01
N LYS A 139 -13.14 -3.87 1.01
CA LYS A 139 -14.53 -4.10 0.55
C LYS A 139 -14.63 -5.09 -0.61
N ALA A 140 -13.53 -5.37 -1.28
CA ALA A 140 -13.49 -6.38 -2.34
C ALA A 140 -13.66 -7.79 -1.76
N LYS A 141 -14.15 -8.71 -2.58
CA LYS A 141 -14.18 -10.13 -2.20
C LYS A 141 -12.78 -10.72 -2.24
N SER A 142 -12.42 -11.46 -1.21
CA SER A 142 -11.19 -12.26 -1.24
C SER A 142 -11.34 -13.45 -2.19
N ARG A 143 -10.22 -13.87 -2.73
CA ARG A 143 -10.04 -15.13 -3.44
C ARG A 143 -9.10 -16.00 -2.62
N GLU A 144 -9.34 -17.31 -2.57
CA GLU A 144 -8.34 -18.22 -1.99
C GLU A 144 -7.08 -18.18 -2.85
N MET A 145 -5.91 -18.14 -2.21
CA MET A 145 -4.65 -18.33 -2.90
C MET A 145 -4.66 -19.71 -3.54
N SER A 146 -4.49 -19.78 -4.86
CA SER A 146 -4.28 -21.07 -5.51
C SER A 146 -2.99 -21.69 -4.96
N GLU A 147 -3.03 -22.99 -4.60
CA GLU A 147 -1.84 -23.76 -4.20
C GLU A 147 -0.75 -23.60 -5.25
N GLY A 148 0.29 -22.89 -4.91
CA GLY A 148 1.37 -22.51 -5.82
C GLY A 148 2.00 -21.19 -5.40
N VAL A 149 2.28 -21.04 -4.10
CA VAL A 149 3.11 -19.93 -3.60
C VAL A 149 4.47 -20.06 -4.26
N PRO A 150 4.96 -19.00 -4.94
CA PRO A 150 6.34 -19.01 -5.41
C PRO A 150 7.25 -19.25 -4.20
N ASN A 151 8.09 -20.28 -4.28
CA ASN A 151 9.15 -20.47 -3.31
C ASN A 151 9.98 -19.18 -3.24
N PHE A 152 10.02 -18.58 -2.06
CA PHE A 152 10.90 -17.47 -1.71
C PHE A 152 12.35 -17.95 -1.66
#